data_14fd5908188cc2cbdcbabc3bd44ce6d5
#
_entry.id   14fd5908188cc2cbdcbabc3bd44ce6d5
#
_cell.length_a   1.000
_cell.length_b   1.000
_cell.length_c   1.000
_cell.angle_alpha   90.00
_cell.angle_beta   90.00
_cell.angle_gamma   90.00
#
_symmetry.space_group_name_H-M   'P 1'
#
loop_
_entity.id
_entity.type
_entity.pdbx_description
1 polymer ?
#
loop_
_entity_poly.entity_id
_entity_poly.type
_entity_poly.pdbx_seq_one_letter_code
_entity_poly.pdbx_strand_id
1 'polypeptide(L)'
;KIPCAHSVGVEIEDPITQKPALDYLIRKDELLPKSGIVKYKTTKRISAGSSDFISFKLWEGEITDPIKYNRFIGNIKIDGNSFDYGVIPVGSTIECEYSFSDSGNIEIKVTVPSVGITLSGENFYNRLSGQIDYGSDTDKIIDEAQDVLDKIEEMQEILYDEKLEESADKL
;
A
#
# COMPACT_ATOMS: atom_id res chain seq x y z
N LYS A 1 -9.03 -15.49 21.85
CA LYS A 1 -8.06 -14.52 21.31
C LYS A 1 -6.80 -15.25 20.88
N ILE A 2 -6.36 -14.98 19.67
CA ILE A 2 -5.25 -15.69 19.04
C ILE A 2 -4.12 -14.68 18.78
N PRO A 3 -2.85 -15.01 19.13
CA PRO A 3 -1.75 -14.13 18.78
C PRO A 3 -1.53 -14.04 17.27
N CYS A 4 -1.20 -12.85 16.79
CA CYS A 4 -0.87 -12.62 15.40
C CYS A 4 0.49 -13.28 15.07
N ALA A 5 0.53 -14.06 14.00
CA ALA A 5 1.74 -14.81 13.64
C ALA A 5 2.85 -13.92 13.10
N HIS A 6 2.48 -12.88 12.34
CA HIS A 6 3.43 -11.95 11.72
C HIS A 6 2.87 -10.53 11.73
N SER A 7 3.77 -9.57 11.84
CA SER A 7 3.40 -8.15 11.76
C SER A 7 2.91 -7.81 10.36
N VAL A 8 1.93 -6.90 10.27
CA VAL A 8 1.44 -6.37 9.01
C VAL A 8 1.57 -4.86 9.04
N GLY A 9 2.20 -4.31 8.05
CA GLY A 9 2.44 -2.87 7.95
C GLY A 9 2.10 -2.30 6.59
N VAL A 10 1.86 -1.00 6.59
CA VAL A 10 1.67 -0.20 5.38
C VAL A 10 3.01 0.44 5.04
N GLU A 11 3.40 0.35 3.77
CA GLU A 11 4.59 1.05 3.30
C GLU A 11 4.28 2.54 3.16
N ILE A 12 5.02 3.35 3.88
CA ILE A 12 4.92 4.81 3.84
C ILE A 12 6.29 5.40 3.50
N GLU A 13 6.29 6.67 3.14
CA GLU A 13 7.53 7.43 3.02
C GLU A 13 7.84 8.07 4.38
N ASP A 14 9.03 7.79 4.91
CA ASP A 14 9.49 8.43 6.15
C ASP A 14 9.67 9.93 5.90
N PRO A 15 9.00 10.81 6.67
CA PRO A 15 9.07 12.24 6.42
C PRO A 15 10.46 12.86 6.66
N ILE A 16 11.32 12.20 7.42
CA ILE A 16 12.65 12.67 7.73
C ILE A 16 13.68 12.21 6.70
N THR A 17 13.70 10.89 6.43
CA THR A 17 14.70 10.29 5.54
C THR A 17 14.25 10.23 4.08
N GLN A 18 12.96 10.38 3.82
CA GLN A 18 12.32 10.21 2.51
C GLN A 18 12.49 8.80 1.91
N LYS A 19 12.82 7.84 2.76
CA LYS A 19 12.94 6.44 2.37
C LYS A 19 11.67 5.67 2.72
N PRO A 20 11.40 4.54 2.04
CA PRO A 20 10.29 3.68 2.41
C PRO A 20 10.45 3.17 3.85
N ALA A 21 9.36 3.16 4.58
CA ALA A 21 9.30 2.64 5.94
C ALA A 21 7.99 1.88 6.13
N LEU A 22 7.95 0.96 7.10
CA LEU A 22 6.74 0.25 7.46
C LEU A 22 6.08 0.89 8.67
N ASP A 23 4.81 1.23 8.53
CA ASP A 23 3.96 1.61 9.64
C ASP A 23 3.09 0.41 10.00
N TYR A 24 3.35 -0.21 11.14
CA TYR A 24 2.67 -1.44 11.51
C TYR A 24 1.24 -1.18 12.00
N LEU A 25 0.28 -1.84 11.38
CA LEU A 25 -1.11 -1.86 11.83
C LEU A 25 -1.31 -2.88 12.95
N ILE A 26 -0.61 -3.99 12.86
CA ILE A 26 -0.56 -5.02 13.90
C ILE A 26 0.86 -5.59 13.95
N ARG A 27 1.32 -5.87 15.16
CA ARG A 27 2.63 -6.47 15.36
C ARG A 27 2.49 -7.95 15.72
N LYS A 28 3.52 -8.71 15.43
CA LYS A 28 3.63 -10.12 15.84
C LYS A 28 3.33 -10.26 17.33
N ASP A 29 2.58 -11.27 17.67
CA ASP A 29 2.13 -11.62 19.02
C ASP A 29 1.03 -10.72 19.61
N GLU A 30 0.64 -9.64 18.93
CA GLU A 30 -0.56 -8.90 19.32
C GLU A 30 -1.82 -9.78 19.14
N LEU A 31 -2.81 -9.58 19.98
CA LEU A 31 -3.99 -10.43 19.98
C LEU A 31 -4.99 -10.04 18.87
N LEU A 32 -5.48 -11.05 18.19
CA LEU A 32 -6.58 -10.95 17.24
C LEU A 32 -7.93 -11.16 17.96
N PRO A 33 -9.03 -10.54 17.55
CA PRO A 33 -9.14 -9.56 16.49
C PRO A 33 -8.59 -8.18 16.88
N LYS A 34 -8.15 -7.43 15.89
CA LYS A 34 -7.73 -6.04 16.09
C LYS A 34 -8.29 -5.17 14.97
N SER A 35 -8.80 -4.00 15.32
CA SER A 35 -9.25 -3.01 14.34
C SER A 35 -8.89 -1.61 14.81
N GLY A 36 -8.85 -0.68 13.87
CA GLY A 36 -8.53 0.70 14.18
C GLY A 36 -8.54 1.58 12.95
N ILE A 37 -8.20 2.84 13.17
CA ILE A 37 -8.10 3.85 12.12
C ILE A 37 -6.74 4.51 12.25
N VAL A 38 -6.04 4.63 11.14
CA VAL A 38 -4.78 5.36 11.06
C VAL A 38 -4.88 6.41 9.94
N LYS A 39 -4.25 7.56 10.13
CA LYS A 39 -4.29 8.65 9.17
C LYS A 39 -2.90 8.88 8.60
N TYR A 40 -2.87 9.09 7.28
CA TYR A 40 -1.64 9.43 6.56
C TYR A 40 -1.82 10.73 5.79
N LYS A 41 -0.73 11.28 5.33
CA LYS A 41 -0.71 12.45 4.46
C LYS A 41 -0.18 12.07 3.08
N THR A 42 -0.78 12.62 2.05
CA THR A 42 -0.31 12.39 0.68
C THR A 42 1.03 13.09 0.44
N THR A 43 1.92 12.44 -0.28
CA THR A 43 3.21 12.98 -0.70
C THR A 43 3.18 13.49 -2.14
N LYS A 44 2.12 13.16 -2.88
CA LYS A 44 1.93 13.54 -4.28
C LYS A 44 0.59 14.22 -4.47
N ARG A 45 0.51 15.04 -5.51
CA ARG A 45 -0.74 15.58 -6.00
C ARG A 45 -1.34 14.61 -7.01
N ILE A 46 -2.65 14.37 -6.94
CA ILE A 46 -3.38 13.55 -7.90
C ILE A 46 -4.51 14.38 -8.49
N SER A 47 -4.50 14.56 -9.80
CA SER A 47 -5.57 15.26 -10.52
C SER A 47 -6.55 14.26 -11.13
N ALA A 48 -7.84 14.56 -11.07
CA ALA A 48 -8.87 13.73 -11.69
C ALA A 48 -8.55 13.56 -13.19
N GLY A 49 -8.66 12.33 -13.68
CA GLY A 49 -8.38 12.01 -15.07
C GLY A 49 -6.91 11.88 -15.43
N SER A 50 -6.00 12.10 -14.48
CA SER A 50 -4.55 11.97 -14.71
C SER A 50 -4.07 10.53 -14.51
N SER A 51 -2.81 10.28 -14.89
CA SER A 51 -2.13 9.01 -14.64
C SER A 51 -1.40 8.96 -13.30
N ASP A 52 -1.45 10.05 -12.53
CA ASP A 52 -0.85 10.09 -11.20
C ASP A 52 -1.50 9.09 -10.27
N PHE A 53 -0.73 8.51 -9.37
CA PHE A 53 -1.27 7.55 -8.43
C PHE A 53 -0.48 7.51 -7.13
N ILE A 54 -1.15 7.03 -6.08
CA ILE A 54 -0.56 6.68 -4.79
C ILE A 54 -0.97 5.24 -4.49
N SER A 55 -0.01 4.42 -4.07
CA SER A 55 -0.25 3.03 -3.71
C SER A 55 -0.13 2.83 -2.20
N PHE A 56 -1.12 2.18 -1.62
CA PHE A 56 -1.07 1.64 -0.27
C PHE A 56 -0.64 0.20 -0.34
N LYS A 57 0.64 -0.05 -0.15
CA LYS A 57 1.21 -1.40 -0.18
C LYS A 57 1.23 -1.96 1.22
N LEU A 58 0.73 -3.18 1.36
CA LEU A 58 0.75 -3.92 2.62
C LEU A 58 1.76 -5.05 2.55
N TRP A 59 2.53 -5.14 3.60
CA TRP A 59 3.58 -6.15 3.77
C TRP A 59 3.38 -6.91 5.06
N GLU A 60 3.66 -8.21 5.01
CA GLU A 60 3.66 -9.08 6.19
C GLU A 60 5.09 -9.50 6.51
N GLY A 61 5.53 -9.21 7.71
CA GLY A 61 6.86 -9.56 8.19
C GLY A 61 7.46 -8.47 9.07
N GLU A 62 8.62 -8.75 9.60
CA GLU A 62 9.31 -7.92 10.58
C GLU A 62 10.55 -7.22 10.02
N ILE A 63 10.81 -7.36 8.71
CA ILE A 63 11.99 -6.79 8.07
C ILE A 63 11.71 -5.32 7.73
N THR A 64 12.51 -4.44 8.30
CA THR A 64 12.34 -2.99 8.09
C THR A 64 13.22 -2.43 6.97
N ASP A 65 14.27 -3.13 6.60
CA ASP A 65 15.17 -2.72 5.52
C ASP A 65 15.94 -3.91 4.96
N PRO A 66 15.76 -4.29 3.68
CA PRO A 66 14.77 -3.74 2.75
C PRO A 66 13.37 -4.31 2.96
N ILE A 67 12.38 -3.45 2.85
CA ILE A 67 10.96 -3.81 3.02
C ILE A 67 10.54 -4.92 2.06
N LYS A 68 11.05 -4.92 0.85
CA LYS A 68 10.72 -5.89 -0.20
C LYS A 68 11.04 -7.34 0.14
N TYR A 69 11.81 -7.59 1.20
CA TYR A 69 12.08 -8.96 1.67
C TYR A 69 10.97 -9.51 2.55
N ASN A 70 10.00 -8.69 2.92
CA ASN A 70 8.77 -9.16 3.53
C ASN A 70 7.84 -9.75 2.46
N ARG A 71 6.76 -10.37 2.93
CA ARG A 71 5.73 -10.90 2.06
C ARG A 71 4.79 -9.78 1.62
N PHE A 72 4.65 -9.59 0.32
CA PHE A 72 3.67 -8.65 -0.22
C PHE A 72 2.26 -9.22 -0.07
N ILE A 73 1.36 -8.47 0.58
CA ILE A 73 -0.01 -8.92 0.82
C ILE A 73 -0.97 -8.32 -0.20
N GLY A 74 -0.83 -7.05 -0.50
CA GLY A 74 -1.76 -6.38 -1.39
C GLY A 74 -1.47 -4.90 -1.57
N ASN A 75 -2.24 -4.29 -2.44
CA ASN A 75 -2.09 -2.90 -2.82
C ASN A 75 -3.46 -2.27 -3.04
N ILE A 76 -3.66 -1.09 -2.50
CA ILE A 76 -4.81 -0.23 -2.83
C ILE A 76 -4.26 0.98 -3.56
N LYS A 77 -4.69 1.17 -4.79
CA LYS A 77 -4.21 2.26 -5.65
C LYS A 77 -5.26 3.37 -5.73
N ILE A 78 -4.84 4.58 -5.42
CA ILE A 78 -5.62 5.79 -5.61
C ILE A 78 -5.01 6.50 -6.80
N ASP A 79 -5.78 6.69 -7.87
CA ASP A 79 -5.31 7.36 -9.08
C ASP A 79 -6.33 8.39 -9.56
N GLY A 80 -6.01 9.05 -10.69
CA GLY A 80 -6.89 10.04 -11.28
C GLY A 80 -8.23 9.50 -11.76
N ASN A 81 -8.38 8.19 -11.87
CA ASN A 81 -9.65 7.54 -12.24
C ASN A 81 -10.48 7.15 -11.03
N SER A 82 -9.94 7.29 -9.83
CA SER A 82 -10.64 6.95 -8.58
C SER A 82 -11.71 7.98 -8.21
N PHE A 83 -11.68 9.17 -8.80
CA PHE A 83 -12.63 10.24 -8.54
C PHE A 83 -12.87 11.07 -9.82
N ASP A 84 -14.01 11.75 -9.88
CA ASP A 84 -14.48 12.38 -11.12
C ASP A 84 -14.02 13.82 -11.28
N TYR A 85 -13.84 14.55 -10.19
CA TYR A 85 -13.56 15.98 -10.22
C TYR A 85 -12.50 16.40 -9.23
N GLY A 86 -11.73 17.40 -9.61
CA GLY A 86 -10.85 18.10 -8.70
C GLY A 86 -9.47 17.51 -8.58
N VAL A 87 -8.87 17.75 -7.45
CA VAL A 87 -7.48 17.42 -7.18
C VAL A 87 -7.34 16.95 -5.74
N ILE A 88 -6.52 15.95 -5.52
CA ILE A 88 -6.02 15.60 -4.18
C ILE A 88 -4.69 16.34 -4.02
N PRO A 89 -4.61 17.42 -3.23
CA PRO A 89 -3.36 18.15 -3.06
C PRO A 89 -2.35 17.35 -2.25
N VAL A 90 -1.07 17.72 -2.37
CA VAL A 90 -0.03 17.23 -1.47
C VAL A 90 -0.41 17.59 -0.03
N GLY A 91 -0.20 16.67 0.92
CA GLY A 91 -0.54 16.89 2.32
C GLY A 91 -1.99 16.63 2.67
N SER A 92 -2.78 16.07 1.75
CA SER A 92 -4.17 15.68 2.02
C SER A 92 -4.22 14.51 2.99
N THR A 93 -5.22 14.51 3.87
CA THR A 93 -5.43 13.41 4.80
C THR A 93 -6.02 12.20 4.08
N ILE A 94 -5.46 11.04 4.37
CA ILE A 94 -6.01 9.75 3.96
C ILE A 94 -6.31 8.97 5.22
N GLU A 95 -7.54 8.50 5.37
CA GLU A 95 -7.95 7.67 6.50
C GLU A 95 -7.92 6.20 6.10
N CYS A 96 -7.18 5.40 6.85
CA CYS A 96 -7.09 3.97 6.65
C CYS A 96 -7.77 3.26 7.82
N GLU A 97 -8.92 2.68 7.57
CA GLU A 97 -9.65 1.86 8.54
C GLU A 97 -9.30 0.40 8.29
N TYR A 98 -8.79 -0.28 9.30
CA TYR A 98 -8.35 -1.65 9.16
C TYR A 98 -9.00 -2.57 10.17
N SER A 99 -9.15 -3.83 9.80
CA SER A 99 -9.70 -4.88 10.65
C SER A 99 -9.01 -6.20 10.36
N PHE A 100 -8.48 -6.80 11.42
CA PHE A 100 -7.88 -8.13 11.39
C PHE A 100 -8.77 -9.05 12.21
N SER A 101 -9.37 -10.06 11.57
CA SER A 101 -10.23 -11.01 12.24
C SER A 101 -9.45 -12.13 12.95
N ASP A 102 -10.13 -12.88 13.82
CA ASP A 102 -9.56 -14.07 14.47
C ASP A 102 -9.07 -15.11 13.46
N SER A 103 -9.76 -15.17 12.32
CA SER A 103 -9.44 -16.12 11.25
C SER A 103 -8.33 -15.64 10.33
N GLY A 104 -7.74 -14.46 10.59
CA GLY A 104 -6.66 -13.90 9.80
C GLY A 104 -7.10 -13.14 8.56
N ASN A 105 -8.40 -12.87 8.40
CA ASN A 105 -8.88 -12.03 7.32
C ASN A 105 -8.51 -10.57 7.57
N ILE A 106 -8.07 -9.91 6.51
CA ILE A 106 -7.67 -8.51 6.56
C ILE A 106 -8.62 -7.70 5.69
N GLU A 107 -9.26 -6.71 6.29
CA GLU A 107 -10.10 -5.75 5.58
C GLU A 107 -9.53 -4.36 5.77
N ILE A 108 -9.40 -3.63 4.66
CA ILE A 108 -8.88 -2.26 4.68
C ILE A 108 -9.79 -1.37 3.85
N LYS A 109 -10.16 -0.25 4.44
CA LYS A 109 -10.95 0.79 3.78
C LYS A 109 -10.16 2.08 3.83
N VAL A 110 -9.93 2.66 2.66
CA VAL A 110 -9.19 3.91 2.52
C VAL A 110 -10.14 5.01 2.07
N THR A 111 -10.22 6.07 2.84
CA THR A 111 -11.08 7.23 2.55
C THR A 111 -10.22 8.45 2.34
N VAL A 112 -10.53 9.20 1.29
CA VAL A 112 -9.90 10.50 1.01
C VAL A 112 -10.96 11.57 1.16
N PRO A 113 -11.06 12.22 2.35
CA PRO A 113 -12.14 13.17 2.62
C PRO A 113 -12.19 14.36 1.67
N SER A 114 -11.05 14.82 1.19
CA SER A 114 -10.97 16.01 0.31
C SER A 114 -11.75 15.85 -0.99
N VAL A 115 -11.91 14.62 -1.49
CA VAL A 115 -12.66 14.32 -2.71
C VAL A 115 -13.82 13.36 -2.45
N GLY A 116 -14.05 12.97 -1.19
CA GLY A 116 -15.19 12.17 -0.78
C GLY A 116 -15.21 10.74 -1.28
N ILE A 117 -14.07 10.15 -1.60
CA ILE A 117 -14.01 8.78 -2.10
C ILE A 117 -13.60 7.80 -1.01
N THR A 118 -14.10 6.58 -1.14
CA THR A 118 -13.72 5.44 -0.30
C THR A 118 -13.37 4.26 -1.19
N LEU A 119 -12.20 3.68 -0.96
CA LEU A 119 -11.74 2.49 -1.66
C LEU A 119 -11.57 1.37 -0.66
N SER A 120 -12.03 0.18 -1.02
CA SER A 120 -11.93 -0.99 -0.16
C SER A 120 -11.01 -2.01 -0.79
N GLY A 121 -10.10 -2.54 0.00
CA GLY A 121 -9.37 -3.74 -0.33
C GLY A 121 -9.98 -4.89 0.44
N GLU A 122 -10.60 -5.79 -0.29
CA GLU A 122 -11.14 -7.03 0.27
C GLU A 122 -10.29 -8.19 -0.23
N ASN A 123 -10.20 -9.23 0.59
CA ASN A 123 -9.47 -10.44 0.25
C ASN A 123 -7.98 -10.24 -0.01
N PHE A 124 -7.37 -9.24 0.66
CA PHE A 124 -5.95 -9.29 0.82
C PHE A 124 -5.67 -10.61 1.52
N TYR A 125 -4.83 -11.38 1.07
CA TYR A 125 -4.33 -12.59 1.67
C TYR A 125 -5.24 -13.26 2.73
N ASN A 126 -5.83 -14.39 2.39
CA ASN A 126 -6.50 -15.26 3.36
C ASN A 126 -5.49 -16.28 3.90
N ARG A 127 -4.97 -16.02 5.10
CA ARG A 127 -3.95 -16.88 5.74
C ARG A 127 -4.41 -18.31 6.01
N LEU A 128 -5.70 -18.51 6.20
CA LEU A 128 -6.25 -19.83 6.52
C LEU A 128 -6.50 -20.69 5.31
N SER A 129 -6.65 -20.07 4.15
CA SER A 129 -7.04 -20.86 3.02
C SER A 129 -5.92 -21.73 2.50
N GLY A 130 -4.65 -21.41 2.71
CA GLY A 130 -3.56 -22.25 2.17
C GLY A 130 -3.91 -22.89 0.83
N GLN A 131 -5.16 -22.76 0.47
CA GLN A 131 -5.77 -23.27 -0.74
C GLN A 131 -5.56 -22.28 -1.84
N ILE A 132 -4.76 -22.71 -2.77
CA ILE A 132 -4.71 -22.06 -4.06
C ILE A 132 -6.05 -22.36 -4.70
N ASP A 133 -6.88 -21.33 -4.86
CA ASP A 133 -8.09 -21.47 -5.65
C ASP A 133 -7.72 -21.46 -7.13
N TYR A 134 -7.61 -22.65 -7.70
CA TYR A 134 -7.21 -22.81 -9.09
C TYR A 134 -8.19 -22.18 -10.09
N GLY A 135 -9.42 -21.89 -9.66
CA GLY A 135 -10.39 -21.16 -10.49
C GLY A 135 -10.09 -19.68 -10.66
N SER A 136 -9.31 -19.10 -9.75
CA SER A 136 -8.92 -17.69 -9.78
C SER A 136 -7.44 -17.49 -10.15
N ASP A 137 -6.73 -18.54 -10.55
CA ASP A 137 -5.30 -18.48 -10.87
C ASP A 137 -4.97 -17.45 -11.95
N THR A 138 -5.84 -17.31 -12.95
CA THR A 138 -5.64 -16.33 -14.01
C THR A 138 -5.65 -14.90 -13.46
N ASP A 139 -6.57 -14.59 -12.58
CA ASP A 139 -6.67 -13.27 -11.95
C ASP A 139 -5.47 -13.02 -11.03
N LYS A 140 -5.04 -14.04 -10.28
CA LYS A 140 -3.83 -13.94 -9.46
C LYS A 140 -2.58 -13.69 -10.28
N ILE A 141 -2.43 -14.38 -11.41
CA ILE A 141 -1.29 -14.20 -12.30
C ILE A 141 -1.29 -12.79 -12.89
N ILE A 142 -2.45 -12.27 -13.24
CA ILE A 142 -2.59 -10.89 -13.74
C ILE A 142 -2.23 -9.88 -12.67
N ASP A 143 -2.69 -10.07 -11.44
CA ASP A 143 -2.37 -9.19 -10.31
C ASP A 143 -0.87 -9.20 -10.00
N GLU A 144 -0.23 -10.37 -9.97
CA GLU A 144 1.22 -10.49 -9.75
C GLU A 144 2.00 -9.82 -10.88
N ALA A 145 1.56 -9.99 -12.12
CA ALA A 145 2.18 -9.34 -13.27
C ALA A 145 2.05 -7.82 -13.19
N GLN A 146 0.88 -7.32 -12.77
CA GLN A 146 0.65 -5.89 -12.59
C GLN A 146 1.53 -5.33 -11.48
N ASP A 147 1.69 -6.04 -10.38
CA ASP A 147 2.58 -5.64 -9.27
C ASP A 147 4.04 -5.55 -9.72
N VAL A 148 4.49 -6.50 -10.54
CA VAL A 148 5.85 -6.47 -11.10
C VAL A 148 6.02 -5.27 -12.02
N LEU A 149 5.03 -4.97 -12.85
CA LEU A 149 5.05 -3.80 -13.74
C LEU A 149 5.08 -2.50 -12.95
N ASP A 150 4.27 -2.39 -11.89
CA ASP A 150 4.26 -1.23 -11.00
C ASP A 150 5.64 -1.02 -10.34
N LYS A 151 6.28 -2.09 -9.90
CA LYS A 151 7.64 -2.05 -9.34
C LYS A 151 8.66 -1.61 -10.37
N ILE A 152 8.56 -2.07 -11.60
CA ILE A 152 9.45 -1.67 -12.68
C ILE A 152 9.28 -0.18 -12.98
N GLU A 153 8.05 0.30 -13.06
CA GLU A 153 7.77 1.73 -13.26
C GLU A 153 8.35 2.58 -12.14
N GLU A 154 8.17 2.18 -10.88
CA GLU A 154 8.75 2.87 -9.74
C GLU A 154 10.27 2.92 -9.80
N MET A 155 10.91 1.82 -10.15
CA MET A 155 12.36 1.75 -10.32
C MET A 155 12.86 2.64 -11.45
N GLN A 156 12.12 2.72 -12.56
CA GLN A 156 12.44 3.60 -13.68
C GLN A 156 12.33 5.07 -13.28
N GLU A 157 11.32 5.45 -12.52
CA GLU A 157 11.19 6.81 -12.01
C GLU A 157 12.37 7.19 -11.10
N ILE A 158 12.75 6.31 -10.19
CA ILE A 158 13.88 6.53 -9.28
C ILE A 158 15.18 6.69 -10.09
N LEU A 159 15.43 5.84 -11.07
CA LEU A 159 16.61 5.90 -11.93
C LEU A 159 16.64 7.19 -12.75
N TYR A 160 15.48 7.64 -13.22
CA TYR A 160 15.37 8.89 -13.98
C TYR A 160 15.71 10.09 -13.10
N ASP A 161 15.19 10.14 -11.90
CA ASP A 161 15.46 11.20 -10.93
C ASP A 161 16.93 11.23 -10.54
N GLU A 162 17.57 10.09 -10.30
CA GLU A 162 19.00 9.99 -10.03
C GLU A 162 19.84 10.52 -11.18
N LYS A 163 19.49 10.19 -12.43
CA LYS A 163 20.18 10.69 -13.61
C LYS A 163 20.06 12.21 -13.77
N LEU A 164 18.90 12.77 -13.44
CA LEU A 164 18.69 14.21 -13.46
C LEU A 164 19.55 14.92 -12.42
N GLU A 165 19.65 14.37 -11.22
CA GLU A 165 20.51 14.89 -10.14
C GLU A 165 21.97 14.84 -10.54
N GLU A 166 22.46 13.73 -11.10
CA GLU A 166 23.83 13.61 -11.60
C GLU A 166 24.13 14.64 -12.69
N SER A 167 23.18 14.87 -13.59
CA SER A 167 23.35 15.87 -14.66
C SER A 167 23.41 17.29 -14.11
N ALA A 168 22.65 17.60 -13.05
CA ALA A 168 22.68 18.89 -12.37
C ALA A 168 24.02 19.10 -11.64
N ASP A 169 24.56 18.08 -11.01
CA ASP A 169 25.84 18.13 -10.28
C ASP A 169 27.05 18.31 -11.21
N LYS A 170 26.93 17.97 -12.48
CA LYS A 170 27.98 18.11 -13.48
C LYS A 170 28.03 19.48 -14.15
N LEU A 171 27.10 20.32 -13.88
CA LEU A 171 27.04 21.67 -14.38
C LEU A 171 27.67 22.66 -13.40
#